data_f94a67fc93b41bf12ac9a5e39fc3ff03
#
_entry.id   f94a67fc93b41bf12ac9a5e39fc3ff03
#
_cell.length_a   1.000
_cell.length_b   1.000
_cell.length_c   1.000
_cell.angle_alpha   90.00
_cell.angle_beta   90.00
_cell.angle_gamma   90.00
#
_symmetry.space_group_name_H-M   'P 1'
#
loop_
_entity.id
_entity.type
_entity.pdbx_description
1 polymer ?
#
loop_
_entity_poly.entity_id
_entity_poly.type
_entity_poly.pdbx_seq_one_letter_code
_entity_poly.pdbx_strand_id
1 'polypeptide(L)'
;MNFLDKFRYTYDDLNELGIVQNNKNDTKNFNNENLRNLLSSSVKVSENLFPKISSSIDNVFKRLGVKNNFNFFITANHIETQAACAMMPQSLNAEIIITSKMIELLNPGELESVIAHEISHFYYQHSLYPPIEKARTRTEYLNFLNLSRAAEISADRAGLLGSGSIENSLRAML
;
A
#
# COMPACT_ATOMS: atom_id res chain seq x y z
N MET A 1 19.84 -6.57 3.55
CA MET A 1 18.51 -6.88 4.13
C MET A 1 17.94 -5.58 4.63
N ASN A 2 16.83 -5.14 4.06
CA ASN A 2 16.18 -3.88 4.45
C ASN A 2 15.54 -4.06 5.83
N PHE A 3 15.37 -2.97 6.58
CA PHE A 3 14.73 -3.03 7.91
C PHE A 3 13.33 -3.68 7.84
N LEU A 4 12.53 -3.33 6.83
CA LEU A 4 11.20 -3.90 6.60
C LEU A 4 11.18 -5.40 6.34
N ASP A 5 12.22 -5.98 5.72
CA ASP A 5 12.27 -7.43 5.44
C ASP A 5 12.15 -8.29 6.69
N LYS A 6 12.54 -7.76 7.87
CA LYS A 6 12.44 -8.45 9.15
C LYS A 6 10.99 -8.62 9.65
N PHE A 7 10.08 -7.80 9.14
CA PHE A 7 8.68 -7.76 9.56
C PHE A 7 7.75 -8.41 8.55
N ARG A 8 8.27 -8.76 7.37
CA ARG A 8 7.53 -9.51 6.37
C ARG A 8 7.04 -10.83 6.95
N TYR A 9 5.78 -11.17 6.70
CA TYR A 9 5.23 -12.45 7.14
C TYR A 9 5.87 -13.60 6.36
N THR A 10 6.18 -14.71 7.02
CA THR A 10 6.97 -15.82 6.46
C THR A 10 6.33 -16.40 5.18
N TYR A 11 5.00 -16.47 5.13
CA TYR A 11 4.25 -16.99 3.98
C TYR A 11 3.91 -15.92 2.93
N ASP A 12 4.39 -14.70 3.10
CA ASP A 12 4.25 -13.61 2.15
C ASP A 12 5.41 -13.67 1.13
N ASP A 13 5.47 -14.76 0.38
CA ASP A 13 6.48 -14.98 -0.67
C ASP A 13 5.90 -15.80 -1.82
N LEU A 14 5.98 -15.28 -3.03
CA LEU A 14 5.60 -15.98 -4.27
C LEU A 14 6.37 -17.29 -4.48
N ASN A 15 7.62 -17.35 -4.04
CA ASN A 15 8.47 -18.52 -4.21
C ASN A 15 7.99 -19.71 -3.37
N GLU A 16 7.38 -19.48 -2.22
CA GLU A 16 6.81 -20.50 -1.35
C GLU A 16 5.70 -21.31 -2.04
N LEU A 17 5.00 -20.70 -2.98
CA LEU A 17 3.90 -21.35 -3.72
C LEU A 17 4.36 -22.03 -5.02
N GLY A 18 5.66 -22.02 -5.34
CA GLY A 18 6.16 -22.53 -6.63
C GLY A 18 5.60 -21.79 -7.84
N ILE A 19 5.05 -20.59 -7.64
CA ILE A 19 4.52 -19.75 -8.71
C ILE A 19 5.73 -19.12 -9.40
N VAL A 20 6.22 -19.76 -10.44
CA VAL A 20 7.26 -19.19 -11.30
C VAL A 20 6.66 -17.98 -12.02
N GLN A 21 7.25 -16.83 -11.82
CA GLN A 21 6.90 -15.61 -12.56
C GLN A 21 7.24 -15.78 -14.05
N ASN A 22 6.32 -16.37 -14.81
CA ASN A 22 6.52 -16.60 -16.23
C ASN A 22 6.21 -15.38 -17.11
N ASN A 23 5.89 -14.20 -16.55
CA ASN A 23 5.57 -13.05 -17.39
C ASN A 23 5.97 -11.74 -16.74
N LYS A 24 7.11 -11.21 -17.13
CA LYS A 24 7.47 -9.79 -16.94
C LYS A 24 6.52 -8.82 -17.67
N ASN A 25 5.61 -9.33 -18.50
CA ASN A 25 4.71 -8.53 -19.34
C ASN A 25 3.25 -8.48 -18.84
N ASP A 26 2.89 -9.24 -17.81
CA ASP A 26 1.54 -9.25 -17.23
C ASP A 26 1.40 -8.38 -15.96
N THR A 27 2.31 -7.45 -15.75
CA THR A 27 2.01 -6.32 -14.85
C THR A 27 0.89 -5.53 -15.53
N LYS A 28 -0.33 -6.08 -15.38
CA LYS A 28 -1.53 -5.48 -15.94
C LYS A 28 -1.67 -4.07 -15.43
N ASN A 29 -1.58 -3.20 -16.37
CA ASN A 29 -2.64 -2.27 -16.64
C ASN A 29 -3.63 -2.12 -15.44
N PHE A 30 -3.17 -1.63 -14.33
CA PHE A 30 -3.96 -0.58 -13.70
C PHE A 30 -4.23 0.33 -14.89
N ASN A 31 -5.46 0.32 -15.36
CA ASN A 31 -5.80 0.97 -16.62
C ASN A 31 -5.17 2.36 -16.51
N ASN A 32 -4.13 2.66 -17.30
CA ASN A 32 -3.42 3.94 -17.22
C ASN A 32 -4.40 5.10 -17.29
N GLU A 33 -5.56 4.84 -17.87
CA GLU A 33 -6.68 5.75 -17.98
C GLU A 33 -7.41 5.94 -16.64
N ASN A 34 -7.69 4.87 -15.89
CA ASN A 34 -8.33 4.97 -14.57
C ASN A 34 -7.43 5.70 -13.56
N LEU A 35 -6.13 5.40 -13.57
CA LEU A 35 -5.19 6.10 -12.72
C LEU A 35 -5.04 7.57 -13.13
N ARG A 36 -4.97 7.87 -14.42
CA ARG A 36 -4.96 9.27 -14.92
C ARG A 36 -6.22 10.02 -14.52
N ASN A 37 -7.38 9.39 -14.65
CA ASN A 37 -8.66 9.97 -14.27
C ASN A 37 -8.71 10.25 -12.75
N LEU A 38 -8.23 9.28 -11.93
CA LEU A 38 -8.14 9.43 -10.49
C LEU A 38 -7.19 10.56 -10.10
N LEU A 39 -5.99 10.60 -10.70
CA LEU A 39 -5.00 11.65 -10.44
C LEU A 39 -5.47 13.03 -10.91
N SER A 40 -6.24 13.11 -12.02
CA SER A 40 -6.79 14.38 -12.51
C SER A 40 -7.82 15.01 -11.56
N SER A 41 -8.47 14.20 -10.70
CA SER A 41 -9.43 14.64 -9.67
C SER A 41 -8.83 14.69 -8.26
N SER A 42 -7.52 14.53 -8.14
CA SER A 42 -6.81 14.47 -6.87
C SER A 42 -5.84 15.63 -6.70
N VAL A 43 -5.57 16.00 -5.46
CA VAL A 43 -4.60 17.03 -5.11
C VAL A 43 -3.34 16.37 -4.57
N LYS A 44 -2.18 16.73 -5.14
CA LYS A 44 -0.89 16.25 -4.65
C LYS A 44 -0.58 16.83 -3.27
N VAL A 45 -0.18 15.97 -2.34
CA VAL A 45 0.25 16.40 -1.00
C VAL A 45 1.59 17.11 -1.10
N SER A 46 1.68 18.25 -0.46
CA SER A 46 2.91 19.02 -0.29
C SER A 46 2.90 19.70 1.09
N GLU A 47 4.07 20.03 1.59
CA GLU A 47 4.23 20.71 2.88
C GLU A 47 3.45 22.03 2.94
N ASN A 48 3.41 22.78 1.83
CA ASN A 48 2.71 24.06 1.76
C ASN A 48 1.17 23.92 1.81
N LEU A 49 0.61 22.86 1.22
CA LEU A 49 -0.83 22.65 1.15
C LEU A 49 -1.37 21.82 2.32
N PHE A 50 -0.60 20.82 2.74
CA PHE A 50 -1.02 19.84 3.75
C PHE A 50 0.10 19.58 4.77
N PRO A 51 0.52 20.57 5.57
CA PRO A 51 1.70 20.45 6.44
C PRO A 51 1.58 19.29 7.46
N LYS A 52 0.38 19.04 8.01
CA LYS A 52 0.16 17.96 8.97
C LYS A 52 0.32 16.58 8.32
N ILE A 53 -0.22 16.39 7.11
CA ILE A 53 -0.13 15.13 6.37
C ILE A 53 1.31 14.91 5.93
N SER A 54 1.99 15.94 5.44
CA SER A 54 3.41 15.89 5.09
C SER A 54 4.27 15.46 6.27
N SER A 55 4.01 16.00 7.47
CA SER A 55 4.70 15.61 8.69
C SER A 55 4.46 14.13 9.06
N SER A 56 3.23 13.62 8.91
CA SER A 56 2.93 12.20 9.12
C SER A 56 3.68 11.30 8.14
N ILE A 57 3.75 11.69 6.87
CA ILE A 57 4.53 10.98 5.83
C ILE A 57 6.01 10.92 6.23
N ASP A 58 6.60 12.03 6.64
CA ASP A 58 8.01 12.10 7.04
C ASP A 58 8.30 11.24 8.28
N ASN A 59 7.37 11.19 9.23
CA ASN A 59 7.48 10.32 10.41
C ASN A 59 7.51 8.85 10.01
N VAL A 60 6.62 8.44 9.09
CA VAL A 60 6.57 7.06 8.57
C VAL A 60 7.88 6.71 7.86
N PHE A 61 8.39 7.58 6.98
CA PHE A 61 9.66 7.33 6.29
C PHE A 61 10.83 7.15 7.27
N LYS A 62 10.90 7.98 8.31
CA LYS A 62 11.92 7.86 9.35
C LYS A 62 11.82 6.54 10.12
N ARG A 63 10.61 6.14 10.52
CA ARG A 63 10.40 4.91 11.29
C ARG A 63 10.65 3.65 10.47
N LEU A 64 10.20 3.64 9.22
CA LEU A 64 10.39 2.50 8.32
C LEU A 64 11.80 2.44 7.72
N GLY A 65 12.58 3.52 7.79
CA GLY A 65 13.90 3.60 7.17
C GLY A 65 13.86 3.48 5.65
N VAL A 66 12.77 3.93 5.03
CA VAL A 66 12.54 3.83 3.58
C VAL A 66 12.92 5.14 2.88
N LYS A 67 13.32 5.03 1.60
CA LYS A 67 13.58 6.19 0.75
C LYS A 67 12.27 6.76 0.22
N ASN A 68 12.25 8.08 0.00
CA ASN A 68 11.10 8.76 -0.57
C ASN A 68 11.02 8.53 -2.09
N ASN A 69 10.38 7.43 -2.48
CA ASN A 69 10.06 7.10 -3.86
C ASN A 69 8.53 7.10 -4.07
N PHE A 70 7.83 7.97 -3.35
CA PHE A 70 6.37 7.99 -3.34
C PHE A 70 5.84 9.39 -3.63
N ASN A 71 4.75 9.45 -4.37
CA ASN A 71 3.91 10.62 -4.47
C ASN A 71 2.59 10.36 -3.75
N PHE A 72 2.14 11.32 -2.96
CA PHE A 72 0.90 11.21 -2.20
C PHE A 72 -0.15 12.13 -2.80
N PHE A 73 -1.37 11.61 -2.94
CA PHE A 73 -2.51 12.31 -3.50
C PHE A 73 -3.73 12.16 -2.59
N ILE A 74 -4.51 13.22 -2.49
CA ILE A 74 -5.80 13.22 -1.82
C ILE A 74 -6.88 13.33 -2.88
N THR A 75 -7.77 12.34 -2.93
CA THR A 75 -8.94 12.37 -3.82
C THR A 75 -10.19 12.78 -3.04
N ALA A 76 -11.04 13.57 -3.70
CA ALA A 76 -12.31 13.99 -3.12
C ALA A 76 -13.30 12.81 -3.14
N ASN A 77 -13.34 12.06 -2.03
CA ASN A 77 -14.37 11.07 -1.77
C ASN A 77 -14.83 11.24 -0.32
N HIS A 78 -16.06 11.66 -0.15
CA HIS A 78 -16.66 11.95 1.16
C HIS A 78 -17.48 10.77 1.72
N ILE A 79 -17.55 9.67 0.99
CA ILE A 79 -18.39 8.50 1.35
C ILE A 79 -17.47 7.36 1.82
N GLU A 80 -16.41 7.06 1.07
CA GLU A 80 -15.57 5.90 1.31
C GLU A 80 -14.27 6.29 2.01
N THR A 81 -13.89 5.46 2.99
CA THR A 81 -12.58 5.52 3.63
C THR A 81 -11.67 4.54 2.92
N GLN A 82 -10.81 5.03 2.03
CA GLN A 82 -9.89 4.21 1.27
C GLN A 82 -8.50 4.84 1.19
N ALA A 83 -7.49 3.98 1.23
CA ALA A 83 -6.16 4.28 0.74
C ALA A 83 -5.77 3.19 -0.27
N ALA A 84 -4.88 3.51 -1.18
CA ALA A 84 -4.36 2.56 -2.16
C ALA A 84 -2.97 2.96 -2.62
N CYS A 85 -2.10 1.96 -2.77
CA CYS A 85 -0.81 2.11 -3.43
C CYS A 85 -0.92 1.68 -4.89
N ALA A 86 -0.65 2.59 -5.81
CA ALA A 86 -0.65 2.32 -7.24
C ALA A 86 0.77 2.45 -7.81
N MET A 87 1.15 1.50 -8.67
CA MET A 87 2.41 1.54 -9.40
C MET A 87 2.14 1.84 -10.87
N MET A 88 2.79 2.88 -11.38
CA MET A 88 2.80 3.11 -12.84
C MET A 88 3.79 2.15 -13.49
N PRO A 89 3.41 1.45 -14.57
CA PRO A 89 4.36 0.74 -15.39
C PRO A 89 5.49 1.69 -15.81
N GLN A 90 6.75 1.31 -15.59
CA GLN A 90 7.94 2.12 -15.89
C GLN A 90 8.23 3.29 -14.92
N SER A 91 7.44 3.51 -13.89
CA SER A 91 7.79 4.49 -12.85
C SER A 91 8.68 3.86 -11.78
N LEU A 92 9.71 4.59 -11.35
CA LEU A 92 10.49 4.25 -10.16
C LEU A 92 9.77 4.66 -8.87
N ASN A 93 8.68 5.40 -8.99
CA ASN A 93 7.88 5.92 -7.89
C ASN A 93 6.52 5.23 -7.85
N ALA A 94 6.00 5.05 -6.65
CA ALA A 94 4.62 4.64 -6.42
C ALA A 94 3.75 5.86 -6.10
N GLU A 95 2.48 5.76 -6.48
CA GLU A 95 1.46 6.75 -6.17
C GLU A 95 0.62 6.22 -5.00
N ILE A 96 0.58 6.95 -3.89
CA ILE A 96 -0.31 6.62 -2.76
C ILE A 96 -1.47 7.59 -2.78
N ILE A 97 -2.68 7.06 -2.83
CA ILE A 97 -3.91 7.81 -2.93
C ILE A 97 -4.73 7.57 -1.67
N ILE A 98 -5.14 8.65 -1.03
CA ILE A 98 -5.92 8.62 0.21
C ILE A 98 -7.19 9.43 -0.01
N THR A 99 -8.35 8.91 0.41
CA THR A 99 -9.61 9.66 0.30
C THR A 99 -9.68 10.79 1.33
N SER A 100 -10.33 11.89 0.96
CA SER A 100 -10.56 13.01 1.89
C SER A 100 -11.33 12.55 3.14
N LYS A 101 -12.24 11.59 2.99
CA LYS A 101 -13.00 11.02 4.12
C LYS A 101 -12.10 10.32 5.13
N MET A 102 -11.11 9.57 4.68
CA MET A 102 -10.15 8.92 5.57
C MET A 102 -9.34 9.96 6.36
N ILE A 103 -8.88 11.01 5.69
CA ILE A 103 -8.12 12.10 6.34
C ILE A 103 -8.96 12.84 7.39
N GLU A 104 -10.25 12.97 7.15
CA GLU A 104 -11.19 13.62 8.08
C GLU A 104 -11.40 12.80 9.36
N LEU A 105 -11.43 11.48 9.26
CA LEU A 105 -11.73 10.56 10.35
C LEU A 105 -10.52 10.17 11.19
N LEU A 106 -9.35 10.03 10.56
CA LEU A 106 -8.17 9.51 11.22
C LEU A 106 -7.38 10.61 11.94
N ASN A 107 -6.91 10.31 13.14
CA ASN A 107 -5.88 11.11 13.78
C ASN A 107 -4.50 10.90 13.10
N PRO A 108 -3.50 11.76 13.37
CA PRO A 108 -2.19 11.64 12.72
C PRO A 108 -1.52 10.27 12.88
N GLY A 109 -1.62 9.62 14.04
CA GLY A 109 -1.00 8.33 14.29
C GLY A 109 -1.73 7.18 13.57
N GLU A 110 -3.04 7.25 13.46
CA GLU A 110 -3.85 6.33 12.66
C GLU A 110 -3.54 6.50 11.16
N LEU A 111 -3.42 7.73 10.69
CA LEU A 111 -3.01 8.03 9.31
C LEU A 111 -1.59 7.51 9.02
N GLU A 112 -0.65 7.66 9.96
CA GLU A 112 0.70 7.08 9.85
C GLU A 112 0.66 5.56 9.68
N SER A 113 -0.26 4.86 10.36
CA SER A 113 -0.45 3.41 10.19
C SER A 113 -0.90 3.07 8.77
N VAL A 114 -1.90 3.76 8.25
CA VAL A 114 -2.40 3.55 6.89
C VAL A 114 -1.33 3.84 5.84
N ILE A 115 -0.61 4.94 5.98
CA ILE A 115 0.48 5.31 5.06
C ILE A 115 1.56 4.23 5.04
N ALA A 116 1.95 3.71 6.20
CA ALA A 116 2.97 2.67 6.30
C ALA A 116 2.50 1.33 5.70
N HIS A 117 1.23 0.98 5.89
CA HIS A 117 0.59 -0.18 5.27
C HIS A 117 0.70 -0.09 3.74
N GLU A 118 0.28 1.02 3.13
CA GLU A 118 0.34 1.22 1.68
C GLU A 118 1.77 1.23 1.12
N ILE A 119 2.72 1.87 1.83
CA ILE A 119 4.13 1.85 1.46
C ILE A 119 4.67 0.42 1.40
N SER A 120 4.24 -0.44 2.32
CA SER A 120 4.73 -1.82 2.38
C SER A 120 4.29 -2.66 1.19
N HIS A 121 3.10 -2.43 0.63
CA HIS A 121 2.65 -3.11 -0.58
C HIS A 121 3.60 -2.88 -1.75
N PHE A 122 4.13 -1.66 -1.88
CA PHE A 122 5.19 -1.36 -2.86
C PHE A 122 6.49 -2.10 -2.54
N TYR A 123 6.93 -2.03 -1.28
CA TYR A 123 8.20 -2.59 -0.84
C TYR A 123 8.27 -4.10 -1.01
N TYR A 124 7.19 -4.81 -0.67
CA TYR A 124 7.08 -6.27 -0.79
C TYR A 124 6.61 -6.72 -2.18
N GLN A 125 6.38 -5.76 -3.10
CA GLN A 125 5.97 -6.03 -4.48
C GLN A 125 4.65 -6.81 -4.59
N HIS A 126 3.70 -6.55 -3.72
CA HIS A 126 2.40 -7.24 -3.70
C HIS A 126 1.60 -7.07 -5.00
N SER A 127 1.86 -6.02 -5.78
CA SER A 127 1.27 -5.83 -7.12
C SER A 127 1.63 -6.92 -8.13
N LEU A 128 2.67 -7.71 -7.85
CA LEU A 128 3.07 -8.85 -8.67
C LEU A 128 2.31 -10.13 -8.32
N TYR A 129 1.54 -10.12 -7.24
CA TYR A 129 0.76 -11.29 -6.82
C TYR A 129 -0.38 -11.56 -7.78
N PRO A 130 -0.64 -12.83 -8.10
CA PRO A 130 -1.72 -13.17 -9.01
C PRO A 130 -3.07 -12.80 -8.38
N PRO A 131 -3.93 -12.08 -9.11
CA PRO A 131 -5.27 -11.78 -8.63
C PRO A 131 -6.10 -13.06 -8.56
N ILE A 132 -6.97 -13.16 -7.55
CA ILE A 132 -7.76 -14.36 -7.23
C ILE A 132 -8.62 -14.78 -8.42
N GLU A 133 -9.11 -13.83 -9.21
CA GLU A 133 -9.95 -14.04 -10.38
C GLU A 133 -9.23 -14.80 -11.52
N LYS A 134 -7.89 -14.85 -11.49
CA LYS A 134 -7.10 -15.63 -12.46
C LYS A 134 -6.93 -17.10 -12.10
N ALA A 135 -7.39 -17.53 -10.93
CA ALA A 135 -7.31 -18.93 -10.52
C ALA A 135 -8.15 -19.82 -11.44
N ARG A 136 -7.54 -20.87 -11.98
CA ARG A 136 -8.18 -21.84 -12.88
C ARG A 136 -8.64 -23.09 -12.15
N THR A 137 -8.05 -23.36 -10.99
CA THR A 137 -8.36 -24.51 -10.15
C THR A 137 -8.68 -24.08 -8.73
N ARG A 138 -9.38 -24.95 -7.97
CA ARG A 138 -9.65 -24.70 -6.55
C ARG A 138 -8.37 -24.55 -5.73
N THR A 139 -7.35 -25.30 -6.07
CA THR A 139 -6.04 -25.23 -5.39
C THR A 139 -5.37 -23.89 -5.64
N GLU A 140 -5.33 -23.41 -6.90
CA GLU A 140 -4.82 -22.08 -7.23
C GLU A 140 -5.60 -20.97 -6.52
N TYR A 141 -6.92 -21.06 -6.49
CA TYR A 141 -7.76 -20.10 -5.78
C TYR A 141 -7.38 -20.00 -4.30
N LEU A 142 -7.24 -21.14 -3.62
CA LEU A 142 -6.85 -21.16 -2.20
C LEU A 142 -5.43 -20.62 -1.99
N ASN A 143 -4.50 -20.95 -2.87
CA ASN A 143 -3.14 -20.46 -2.81
C ASN A 143 -3.08 -18.94 -3.01
N PHE A 144 -3.79 -18.39 -3.99
CA PHE A 144 -3.83 -16.93 -4.24
C PHE A 144 -4.50 -16.20 -3.09
N LEU A 145 -5.57 -16.77 -2.52
CA LEU A 145 -6.24 -16.23 -1.34
C LEU A 145 -5.31 -16.17 -0.11
N ASN A 146 -4.57 -17.25 0.13
CA ASN A 146 -3.61 -17.32 1.24
C ASN A 146 -2.48 -16.31 1.04
N LEU A 147 -1.98 -16.16 -0.19
CA LEU A 147 -0.93 -15.19 -0.52
C LEU A 147 -1.44 -13.74 -0.33
N SER A 148 -2.65 -13.44 -0.77
CA SER A 148 -3.27 -12.14 -0.54
C SER A 148 -3.38 -11.83 0.96
N ARG A 149 -3.84 -12.79 1.77
CA ARG A 149 -3.90 -12.62 3.22
C ARG A 149 -2.52 -12.44 3.86
N ALA A 150 -1.52 -13.17 3.39
CA ALA A 150 -0.15 -13.03 3.87
C ALA A 150 0.41 -11.64 3.58
N ALA A 151 0.09 -11.08 2.40
CA ALA A 151 0.43 -9.72 2.02
C ALA A 151 -0.17 -8.68 2.98
N GLU A 152 -1.48 -8.82 3.30
CA GLU A 152 -2.14 -7.93 4.26
C GLU A 152 -1.52 -8.03 5.66
N ILE A 153 -1.19 -9.24 6.14
CA ILE A 153 -0.49 -9.40 7.44
C ILE A 153 0.86 -8.68 7.45
N SER A 154 1.60 -8.74 6.35
CA SER A 154 2.87 -8.00 6.23
C SER A 154 2.65 -6.49 6.22
N ALA A 155 1.62 -6.03 5.53
CA ALA A 155 1.26 -4.63 5.45
C ALA A 155 0.78 -4.09 6.81
N ASP A 156 -0.02 -4.84 7.55
CA ASP A 156 -0.46 -4.49 8.90
C ASP A 156 0.69 -4.37 9.89
N ARG A 157 1.68 -5.28 9.80
CA ARG A 157 2.91 -5.19 10.60
C ARG A 157 3.71 -3.92 10.28
N ALA A 158 3.80 -3.55 9.01
CA ALA A 158 4.42 -2.29 8.60
C ALA A 158 3.62 -1.08 9.10
N GLY A 159 2.29 -1.14 9.07
CA GLY A 159 1.38 -0.15 9.64
C GLY A 159 1.64 0.08 11.13
N LEU A 160 1.78 -1.01 11.90
CA LEU A 160 2.13 -0.94 13.32
C LEU A 160 3.48 -0.26 13.55
N LEU A 161 4.49 -0.59 12.75
CA LEU A 161 5.81 0.06 12.84
C LEU A 161 5.73 1.54 12.48
N GLY A 162 5.00 1.87 11.43
CA GLY A 162 4.85 3.24 10.93
C GLY A 162 4.14 4.16 11.92
N SER A 163 3.09 3.67 12.59
CA SER A 163 2.38 4.44 13.62
C SER A 163 3.18 4.54 14.93
N GLY A 164 4.04 3.54 15.22
CA GLY A 164 4.73 3.42 16.50
C GLY A 164 3.80 3.20 17.70
N SER A 165 2.53 2.87 17.47
CA SER A 165 1.49 2.70 18.48
C SER A 165 0.52 1.59 18.10
N ILE A 166 0.39 0.59 18.97
CA ILE A 166 -0.57 -0.50 18.80
C ILE A 166 -2.01 0.05 18.76
N GLU A 167 -2.31 0.99 19.63
CA GLU A 167 -3.65 1.59 19.72
C GLU A 167 -4.03 2.31 18.41
N ASN A 168 -3.15 3.15 17.87
CA ASN A 168 -3.40 3.85 16.62
C ASN A 168 -3.55 2.87 15.45
N SER A 169 -2.70 1.84 15.40
CA SER A 169 -2.76 0.83 14.35
C SER A 169 -4.07 0.04 14.38
N LEU A 170 -4.53 -0.37 15.56
CA LEU A 170 -5.80 -1.08 15.71
C LEU A 170 -7.00 -0.18 15.36
N ARG A 171 -6.99 1.08 15.77
CA ARG A 171 -8.05 2.04 15.43
C ARG A 171 -8.13 2.33 13.94
N ALA A 172 -6.99 2.36 13.26
CA ALA A 172 -6.95 2.56 11.80
C ALA A 172 -7.56 1.40 11.00
N MET A 173 -7.67 0.20 11.62
CA MET A 173 -8.26 -1.01 11.01
C MET A 173 -9.76 -1.15 11.26
N LEU A 174 -10.34 -0.38 12.18
CA LEU A 174 -11.77 -0.42 12.57
C LEU A 174 -12.60 0.60 11.80
#